data_1126e710eef95929759a00f179f7a004
#
_entry.id   1126e710eef95929759a00f179f7a004
#
_cell.length_a   1.000
_cell.length_b   1.000
_cell.length_c   1.000
_cell.angle_alpha   90.00
_cell.angle_beta   90.00
_cell.angle_gamma   90.00
#
_symmetry.space_group_name_H-M   'P 1'
#
loop_
_entity.id
_entity.type
_entity.pdbx_description
1 polymer ?
#
loop_
_entity_poly.entity_id
_entity_poly.type
_entity_poly.pdbx_seq_one_letter_code
_entity_poly.pdbx_strand_id
1 'polypeptide(L)'
;MTLTSALDVTERVRPPRSAFLNFPLGNQAGPPGRPDLQREIVKRALALLESTKEPGEIVELPFEWPDLAWQAQVAATYRDEAAIVSRQRVESETDASGNFALRECVAVCRLV
;
A
#
# COMPACT_ATOMS: atom_id res chain seq x y z
N MET A 1 2.10 -11.95 13.49
CA MET A 1 2.91 -11.79 12.28
C MET A 1 2.16 -10.95 11.28
N THR A 2 2.77 -9.90 10.79
CA THR A 2 2.19 -9.03 9.76
C THR A 2 2.95 -9.25 8.45
N LEU A 3 2.22 -9.53 7.36
CA LEU A 3 2.78 -9.54 6.01
C LEU A 3 2.35 -8.22 5.36
N THR A 4 3.31 -7.41 4.93
CA THR A 4 3.05 -6.03 4.52
C THR A 4 3.76 -5.65 3.22
N SER A 5 3.15 -4.74 2.46
CA SER A 5 3.76 -4.04 1.33
C SER A 5 3.83 -2.51 1.54
N ALA A 6 3.37 -2.02 2.71
CA ALA A 6 3.39 -0.62 3.07
C ALA A 6 4.45 -0.40 4.16
N LEU A 7 5.70 -0.19 3.76
CA LEU A 7 6.83 -0.08 4.68
C LEU A 7 6.69 1.12 5.62
N ASP A 8 6.36 2.28 5.10
CA ASP A 8 6.18 3.54 5.83
C ASP A 8 5.10 3.46 6.93
N VAL A 9 3.98 2.78 6.63
CA VAL A 9 2.91 2.53 7.60
C VAL A 9 3.39 1.55 8.67
N THR A 10 4.07 0.47 8.25
CA THR A 10 4.55 -0.58 9.15
C THR A 10 5.60 -0.05 10.12
N GLU A 11 6.48 0.82 9.68
CA GLU A 11 7.48 1.50 10.53
C GLU A 11 6.84 2.38 11.61
N ARG A 12 5.71 3.01 11.29
CA ARG A 12 4.98 3.85 12.25
C ARG A 12 4.16 3.03 13.25
N VAL A 13 3.48 2.01 12.77
CA VAL A 13 2.61 1.15 13.61
C VAL A 13 3.43 0.19 14.47
N ARG A 14 4.60 -0.23 14.01
CA ARG A 14 5.53 -1.14 14.70
C ARG A 14 4.87 -2.41 15.22
N PRO A 15 4.24 -3.23 14.35
CA PRO A 15 3.69 -4.51 14.77
C PRO A 15 4.81 -5.39 15.36
N PRO A 16 4.50 -6.30 16.28
CA PRO A 16 5.53 -7.10 16.96
C PRO A 16 6.47 -7.87 16.05
N ARG A 17 5.99 -8.35 14.92
CA ARG A 17 6.78 -9.05 13.90
C ARG A 17 6.21 -8.78 12.54
N SER A 18 7.04 -8.33 11.60
CA SER A 18 6.61 -7.97 10.25
C SER A 18 7.52 -8.56 9.18
N ALA A 19 6.91 -9.10 8.13
CA ALA A 19 7.58 -9.49 6.90
C ALA A 19 7.17 -8.51 5.80
N PHE A 20 8.15 -7.82 5.21
CA PHE A 20 7.94 -6.86 4.14
C PHE A 20 8.20 -7.50 2.79
N LEU A 21 7.34 -7.18 1.82
CA LEU A 21 7.49 -7.49 0.41
C LEU A 21 7.16 -6.24 -0.40
N ASN A 22 8.03 -5.86 -1.31
CA ASN A 22 7.76 -4.75 -2.24
C ASN A 22 6.83 -5.20 -3.37
N PHE A 23 5.60 -5.54 -2.99
CA PHE A 23 4.55 -6.02 -3.89
C PHE A 23 3.39 -5.02 -3.96
N PRO A 24 2.58 -5.04 -5.02
CA PRO A 24 1.38 -4.21 -5.10
C PRO A 24 0.46 -4.42 -3.92
N LEU A 25 -0.11 -3.33 -3.38
CA LEU A 25 -1.09 -3.40 -2.30
C LEU A 25 -2.27 -4.31 -2.70
N GLY A 26 -2.69 -5.16 -1.75
CA GLY A 26 -3.69 -6.20 -2.00
C GLY A 26 -3.10 -7.55 -2.43
N ASN A 27 -1.81 -7.59 -2.81
CA ASN A 27 -1.12 -8.81 -3.28
C ASN A 27 0.08 -9.20 -2.39
N GLN A 28 0.04 -8.90 -1.11
CA GLN A 28 1.16 -9.13 -0.18
C GLN A 28 1.57 -10.60 -0.09
N ALA A 29 0.64 -11.52 -0.32
CA ALA A 29 0.93 -12.95 -0.34
C ALA A 29 1.39 -13.50 -1.71
N GLY A 30 1.57 -12.62 -2.70
CA GLY A 30 1.99 -12.97 -4.05
C GLY A 30 0.90 -12.82 -5.12
N PRO A 31 1.28 -12.92 -6.40
CA PRO A 31 0.37 -12.72 -7.52
C PRO A 31 -0.69 -13.82 -7.60
N PRO A 32 -1.89 -13.50 -8.11
CA PRO A 32 -2.93 -14.48 -8.36
C PRO A 32 -2.44 -15.53 -9.37
N GLY A 33 -2.91 -16.77 -9.23
CA GLY A 33 -2.55 -17.88 -10.11
C GLY A 33 -1.14 -18.47 -9.91
N ARG A 34 -0.41 -18.04 -8.88
CA ARG A 34 0.94 -18.56 -8.53
C ARG A 34 0.97 -19.19 -7.14
N PRO A 35 0.27 -20.33 -6.94
CA PRO A 35 0.13 -20.96 -5.62
C PRO A 35 1.47 -21.41 -5.03
N ASP A 36 2.45 -21.77 -5.86
CA ASP A 36 3.76 -22.19 -5.39
C ASP A 36 4.52 -21.03 -4.74
N LEU A 37 4.54 -19.88 -5.41
CA LEU A 37 5.17 -18.67 -4.88
C LEU A 37 4.45 -18.19 -3.62
N GLN A 38 3.11 -18.17 -3.62
CA GLN A 38 2.32 -17.80 -2.48
C GLN A 38 2.61 -18.68 -1.26
N ARG A 39 2.69 -19.98 -1.47
CA ARG A 39 3.03 -20.95 -0.40
C ARG A 39 4.43 -20.70 0.16
N GLU A 40 5.39 -20.42 -0.70
CA GLU A 40 6.76 -20.15 -0.27
C GLU A 40 6.86 -18.84 0.54
N ILE A 41 6.19 -17.78 0.10
CA ILE A 41 6.10 -16.52 0.83
C ILE A 41 5.53 -16.75 2.24
N VAL A 42 4.40 -17.45 2.34
CA VAL A 42 3.76 -17.72 3.62
C VAL A 42 4.66 -18.58 4.52
N LYS A 43 5.31 -19.61 3.97
CA LYS A 43 6.25 -20.45 4.75
C LYS A 43 7.40 -19.61 5.33
N ARG A 44 8.01 -18.73 4.53
CA ARG A 44 9.09 -17.87 5.00
C ARG A 44 8.61 -16.86 6.03
N ALA A 45 7.44 -16.27 5.81
CA ALA A 45 6.85 -15.38 6.80
C ALA A 45 6.60 -16.11 8.14
N LEU A 46 6.08 -17.33 8.12
CA LEU A 46 5.88 -18.13 9.33
C LEU A 46 7.20 -18.52 10.02
N ALA A 47 8.25 -18.81 9.26
CA ALA A 47 9.56 -19.11 9.82
C ALA A 47 10.16 -17.91 10.62
N LEU A 48 9.78 -16.69 10.28
CA LEU A 48 10.18 -15.50 11.04
C LEU A 48 9.58 -15.46 12.44
N LEU A 49 8.49 -16.20 12.73
CA LEU A 49 7.95 -16.30 14.09
C LEU A 49 8.95 -16.91 15.08
N GLU A 50 9.81 -17.79 14.59
CA GLU A 50 10.83 -18.45 15.39
C GLU A 50 12.15 -17.66 15.43
N SER A 51 12.50 -17.00 14.33
CA SER A 51 13.79 -16.32 14.17
C SER A 51 13.80 -14.88 14.67
N THR A 52 12.69 -14.14 14.57
CA THR A 52 12.59 -12.74 14.99
C THR A 52 12.49 -12.65 16.50
N LYS A 53 13.46 -11.99 17.12
CA LYS A 53 13.57 -11.88 18.59
C LYS A 53 13.11 -10.52 19.11
N GLU A 54 13.33 -9.47 18.34
CA GLU A 54 13.03 -8.10 18.77
C GLU A 54 11.62 -7.66 18.32
N PRO A 55 10.79 -7.16 19.24
CA PRO A 55 9.50 -6.59 18.87
C PRO A 55 9.66 -5.36 17.98
N GLY A 56 8.86 -5.28 16.93
CA GLY A 56 8.87 -4.18 15.95
C GLY A 56 9.90 -4.37 14.83
N GLU A 57 10.59 -5.51 14.79
CA GLU A 57 11.48 -5.86 13.68
C GLU A 57 10.69 -6.07 12.38
N ILE A 58 11.20 -5.49 11.30
CA ILE A 58 10.66 -5.64 9.94
C ILE A 58 11.72 -6.37 9.12
N VAL A 59 11.40 -7.56 8.66
CA VAL A 59 12.29 -8.38 7.84
C VAL A 59 11.82 -8.34 6.40
N GLU A 60 12.68 -7.90 5.49
CA GLU A 60 12.42 -7.95 4.07
C GLU A 60 12.59 -9.39 3.54
N LEU A 61 11.57 -9.89 2.85
CA LEU A 61 11.63 -11.19 2.22
C LEU A 61 12.22 -11.07 0.81
N PRO A 62 13.11 -11.99 0.39
CA PRO A 62 13.84 -11.94 -0.87
C PRO A 62 12.97 -12.44 -2.04
N PHE A 63 11.84 -11.80 -2.26
CA PHE A 63 10.97 -12.07 -3.39
C PHE A 63 10.75 -10.81 -4.20
N GLU A 64 10.75 -10.94 -5.52
CA GLU A 64 10.47 -9.87 -6.46
C GLU A 64 9.13 -10.10 -7.15
N TRP A 65 8.44 -9.01 -7.43
CA TRP A 65 7.22 -9.08 -8.23
C TRP A 65 7.58 -9.41 -9.68
N PRO A 66 6.92 -10.40 -10.31
CA PRO A 66 7.32 -10.91 -11.63
C PRO A 66 7.22 -9.90 -12.77
N ASP A 67 6.37 -8.88 -12.61
CA ASP A 67 6.14 -7.84 -13.62
C ASP A 67 6.26 -6.45 -12.98
N LEU A 68 7.28 -5.72 -13.39
CA LEU A 68 7.51 -4.34 -12.92
C LEU A 68 6.63 -3.30 -13.62
N ALA A 69 5.89 -3.67 -14.66
CA ALA A 69 5.01 -2.74 -15.37
C ALA A 69 3.91 -2.16 -14.47
N TRP A 70 3.54 -2.86 -13.38
CA TRP A 70 2.60 -2.36 -12.39
C TRP A 70 3.07 -1.05 -11.73
N GLN A 71 4.37 -0.85 -11.55
CA GLN A 71 4.90 0.38 -10.95
C GLN A 71 4.60 1.60 -11.84
N ALA A 72 4.75 1.43 -13.15
CA ALA A 72 4.43 2.48 -14.11
C ALA A 72 2.91 2.75 -14.17
N GLN A 73 2.08 1.71 -14.07
CA GLN A 73 0.62 1.84 -14.02
C GLN A 73 0.17 2.59 -12.77
N VAL A 74 0.68 2.21 -11.60
CA VAL A 74 0.40 2.90 -10.34
C VAL A 74 0.83 4.36 -10.40
N ALA A 75 2.05 4.63 -10.87
CA ALA A 75 2.56 6.00 -11.01
C ALA A 75 1.75 6.85 -12.01
N ALA A 76 1.15 6.25 -13.05
CA ALA A 76 0.24 6.92 -13.96
C ALA A 76 -1.08 7.25 -13.27
N THR A 77 -1.68 6.29 -12.56
CA THR A 77 -2.93 6.46 -11.82
C THR A 77 -2.83 7.60 -10.79
N TYR A 78 -1.77 7.62 -9.98
CA TYR A 78 -1.58 8.69 -8.99
C TYR A 78 -1.37 10.07 -9.63
N ARG A 79 -0.75 10.14 -10.81
CA ARG A 79 -0.62 11.40 -11.55
C ARG A 79 -1.97 11.91 -12.03
N ASP A 80 -2.82 11.02 -12.51
CA ASP A 80 -4.16 11.37 -12.97
C ASP A 80 -5.05 11.80 -11.81
N GLU A 81 -5.01 11.09 -10.67
CA GLU A 81 -5.73 11.47 -9.46
C GLU A 81 -5.27 12.81 -8.91
N ALA A 82 -3.98 13.08 -8.85
CA ALA A 82 -3.44 14.37 -8.43
C ALA A 82 -3.90 15.51 -9.36
N ALA A 83 -4.01 15.25 -10.67
CA ALA A 83 -4.53 16.20 -11.64
C ALA A 83 -6.04 16.45 -11.44
N ILE A 84 -6.82 15.43 -11.11
CA ILE A 84 -8.25 15.54 -10.80
C ILE A 84 -8.45 16.35 -9.52
N VAL A 85 -7.74 16.03 -8.45
CA VAL A 85 -7.81 16.73 -7.16
C VAL A 85 -7.41 18.20 -7.32
N SER A 86 -6.39 18.51 -8.11
CA SER A 86 -5.97 19.89 -8.37
C SER A 86 -7.02 20.69 -9.13
N ARG A 87 -7.71 20.06 -10.11
CA ARG A 87 -8.82 20.69 -10.86
C ARG A 87 -10.02 20.97 -9.95
N GLN A 88 -10.42 20.02 -9.12
CA GLN A 88 -11.51 20.18 -8.16
C GLN A 88 -11.22 21.30 -7.15
N ARG A 89 -9.97 21.43 -6.70
CA ARG A 89 -9.55 22.51 -5.80
C ARG A 89 -9.65 23.88 -6.43
N VAL A 90 -9.28 24.01 -7.69
CA VAL A 90 -9.41 25.27 -8.44
C VAL A 90 -10.88 25.63 -8.67
N GLU A 91 -11.74 24.66 -8.98
CA GLU A 91 -13.18 24.88 -9.16
C GLU A 91 -13.87 25.29 -7.84
N SER A 92 -13.43 24.75 -6.70
CA SER A 92 -13.96 25.14 -5.38
C SER A 92 -13.52 26.55 -4.92
N GLU A 93 -12.36 27.01 -5.37
CA GLU A 93 -11.89 28.38 -5.08
C GLU A 93 -12.55 29.46 -5.94
N THR A 94 -13.21 29.08 -7.05
CA THR A 94 -13.89 30.02 -7.98
C THR A 94 -15.34 30.31 -7.66
N ASP A 95 -15.93 29.65 -6.66
CA ASP A 95 -17.26 30.00 -6.18
C ASP A 95 -17.20 31.29 -5.32
N ALA A 96 -17.53 32.41 -5.95
CA ALA A 96 -17.39 33.77 -5.44
C ALA A 96 -18.34 34.12 -4.28
N SER A 97 -18.82 33.18 -3.49
CA SER A 97 -19.73 33.42 -2.37
C SER A 97 -19.15 33.18 -0.97
N GLY A 98 -17.84 32.94 -0.82
CA GLY A 98 -17.18 32.97 0.48
C GLY A 98 -17.62 31.89 1.49
N ASN A 99 -18.40 30.91 1.08
CA ASN A 99 -18.81 29.82 1.94
C ASN A 99 -17.97 28.58 1.65
N PHE A 100 -17.06 28.29 2.60
CA PHE A 100 -16.32 27.03 2.66
C PHE A 100 -17.33 25.90 2.90
N ALA A 101 -17.94 25.39 1.84
CA ALA A 101 -18.79 24.22 1.92
C ALA A 101 -17.90 22.97 2.02
N LEU A 102 -17.77 22.44 3.22
CA LEU A 102 -17.29 21.08 3.54
C LEU A 102 -18.10 20.01 2.80
N ARG A 103 -18.07 19.97 1.49
CA ARG A 103 -18.79 18.95 0.71
C ARG A 103 -17.97 17.78 0.24
N GLU A 104 -16.67 17.68 0.51
CA GLU A 104 -15.84 16.69 -0.17
C GLU A 104 -14.92 15.83 0.68
N CYS A 105 -15.30 15.55 1.91
CA CYS A 105 -14.67 14.42 2.63
C CYS A 105 -15.25 13.05 2.23
N VAL A 106 -16.24 12.99 1.33
CA VAL A 106 -16.98 11.75 1.03
C VAL A 106 -16.40 10.96 -0.16
N ALA A 107 -15.62 11.59 -1.03
CA ALA A 107 -15.10 10.91 -2.23
C ALA A 107 -13.87 10.04 -1.95
N VAL A 108 -13.09 10.33 -0.92
CA VAL A 108 -11.86 9.58 -0.62
C VAL A 108 -12.12 8.28 0.16
N CYS A 109 -13.26 8.17 0.85
CA CYS A 109 -13.62 6.96 1.60
C CYS A 109 -14.27 5.84 0.77
N ARG A 110 -14.37 5.96 -0.55
CA ARG A 110 -14.98 4.92 -1.42
C ARG A 110 -14.00 4.04 -2.18
N LEU A 111 -12.69 4.21 -1.95
CA LEU A 111 -11.64 3.44 -2.62
C LEU A 111 -10.73 2.69 -1.62
N VAL A 112 -11.31 2.28 -0.49
CA VAL A 112 -10.67 1.29 0.39
C VAL A 112 -11.53 0.05 0.41
#